data_7f4f73ef535d2f2df131c898a6efbd85
#
_entry.id   7f4f73ef535d2f2df131c898a6efbd85
#
_cell.length_a   1.000
_cell.length_b   1.000
_cell.length_c   1.000
_cell.angle_alpha   90.00
_cell.angle_beta   90.00
_cell.angle_gamma   90.00
#
_symmetry.space_group_name_H-M   'P 1'
#
loop_
_entity.id
_entity.type
_entity.pdbx_description
1 polymer ?
#
loop_
_entity_poly.entity_id
_entity_poly.type
_entity_poly.pdbx_seq_one_letter_code
_entity_poly.pdbx_strand_id
1 'polypeptide(L)'
;FPDITYSFYPVWAELFGIPYEKKAVNDAFEIQKEDYYAENGGVVFPNPNAPTGAFLSLEVVEDIIQHNQDVVVIVDEAYIDFGGDTAKELTRKYDNVLVVQTYSKSRSLAGLRIGYAIGNKELIKAMNDVKYSYNSYTMNEPSIVLGTAVLEDEEYFQETRNKIIDTREWFQIEMRKIGFSFADSKANFIFATHESVPAKEIFEAAKKAKIYVRYFDQPRINNYLRITIGTRAVSYTHLTLP
;
A
#
# COMPACT_ATOMS: atom_id res chain seq x y z
N PHE A 1 -8.32 11.52 -2.97
CA PHE A 1 -7.17 10.66 -2.62
C PHE A 1 -5.87 11.47 -2.51
N PRO A 2 -4.80 10.95 -1.84
CA PRO A 2 -3.52 11.65 -1.73
C PRO A 2 -2.86 11.91 -3.08
N ASP A 3 -2.07 12.98 -3.20
CA ASP A 3 -1.34 13.33 -4.42
C ASP A 3 -0.16 12.39 -4.69
N ILE A 4 0.54 11.97 -3.64
CA ILE A 4 1.62 10.97 -3.69
C ILE A 4 1.10 9.66 -3.15
N THR A 5 0.60 8.81 -4.07
CA THR A 5 -0.06 7.55 -3.73
C THR A 5 0.00 6.55 -4.89
N TYR A 6 -0.79 5.48 -4.83
CA TYR A 6 -0.90 4.49 -5.88
C TYR A 6 -1.40 5.11 -7.19
N SER A 7 -0.58 5.02 -8.22
CA SER A 7 -0.76 5.75 -9.49
C SER A 7 -2.00 5.34 -10.30
N PHE A 8 -2.70 4.29 -9.92
CA PHE A 8 -3.89 3.82 -10.63
C PHE A 8 -5.20 4.48 -10.20
N TYR A 9 -5.26 5.16 -9.07
CA TYR A 9 -6.50 5.85 -8.66
C TYR A 9 -6.95 6.88 -9.70
N PRO A 10 -6.09 7.81 -10.19
CA PRO A 10 -6.48 8.69 -11.28
C PRO A 10 -6.82 7.96 -12.58
N VAL A 11 -6.10 6.87 -12.92
CA VAL A 11 -6.38 6.09 -14.12
C VAL A 11 -7.80 5.51 -14.10
N TRP A 12 -8.23 4.98 -12.96
CA TRP A 12 -9.60 4.48 -12.82
C TRP A 12 -10.63 5.60 -12.83
N ALA A 13 -10.37 6.70 -12.14
CA ALA A 13 -11.26 7.85 -12.16
C ALA A 13 -11.46 8.41 -13.58
N GLU A 14 -10.38 8.55 -14.34
CA GLU A 14 -10.41 8.99 -15.74
C GLU A 14 -11.16 7.99 -16.64
N LEU A 15 -10.89 6.68 -16.48
CA LEU A 15 -11.56 5.62 -17.24
C LEU A 15 -13.09 5.66 -17.08
N PHE A 16 -13.55 5.91 -15.85
CA PHE A 16 -14.97 5.94 -15.53
C PHE A 16 -15.59 7.36 -15.59
N GLY A 17 -14.82 8.38 -15.98
CA GLY A 17 -15.29 9.76 -16.05
C GLY A 17 -15.67 10.36 -14.69
N ILE A 18 -15.01 9.89 -13.62
CA ILE A 18 -15.25 10.35 -12.23
C ILE A 18 -14.34 11.55 -11.96
N PRO A 19 -14.89 12.75 -11.70
CA PRO A 19 -14.08 13.87 -11.23
C PRO A 19 -13.35 13.54 -9.94
N TYR A 20 -12.10 13.95 -9.82
CA TYR A 20 -11.32 13.68 -8.62
C TYR A 20 -10.46 14.86 -8.19
N GLU A 21 -10.14 14.90 -6.92
CA GLU A 21 -9.22 15.85 -6.31
C GLU A 21 -8.07 15.13 -5.63
N LYS A 22 -6.86 15.65 -5.80
CA LYS A 22 -5.66 15.16 -5.11
C LYS A 22 -5.38 16.04 -3.89
N LYS A 23 -5.34 15.43 -2.71
CA LYS A 23 -4.99 16.11 -1.46
C LYS A 23 -3.48 15.98 -1.22
N ALA A 24 -2.80 17.09 -1.02
CA ALA A 24 -1.35 17.08 -0.81
C ALA A 24 -1.00 16.42 0.52
N VAL A 25 -0.12 15.42 0.49
CA VAL A 25 0.51 14.94 1.72
C VAL A 25 1.49 15.99 2.25
N ASN A 26 1.75 16.01 3.56
CA ASN A 26 2.73 16.92 4.16
C ASN A 26 4.17 16.57 3.76
N ASP A 27 5.16 17.30 4.30
CA ASP A 27 6.58 17.07 3.98
C ASP A 27 7.12 15.74 4.52
N ALA A 28 6.44 15.14 5.50
CA ALA A 28 6.69 13.77 6.00
C ALA A 28 5.92 12.70 5.22
N PHE A 29 5.25 13.06 4.12
CA PHE A 29 4.38 12.19 3.31
C PHE A 29 3.16 11.62 4.05
N GLU A 30 2.70 12.29 5.09
CA GLU A 30 1.53 11.90 5.85
C GLU A 30 0.27 12.55 5.28
N ILE A 31 -0.82 11.82 5.28
CA ILE A 31 -2.16 12.30 4.96
C ILE A 31 -2.63 13.23 6.09
N GLN A 32 -3.13 14.41 5.72
CA GLN A 32 -3.78 15.32 6.65
C GLN A 32 -5.28 15.03 6.65
N LYS A 33 -5.82 14.55 7.76
CA LYS A 33 -7.21 14.07 7.83
C LYS A 33 -8.24 15.18 7.53
N GLU A 34 -7.92 16.41 7.91
CA GLU A 34 -8.76 17.60 7.70
C GLU A 34 -9.03 17.88 6.22
N ASP A 35 -8.12 17.48 5.32
CA ASP A 35 -8.27 17.62 3.87
C ASP A 35 -9.41 16.76 3.30
N TYR A 36 -9.90 15.80 4.08
CA TYR A 36 -10.97 14.88 3.71
C TYR A 36 -12.32 15.18 4.36
N TYR A 37 -12.46 16.32 5.06
CA TYR A 37 -13.71 16.70 5.73
C TYR A 37 -14.68 17.46 4.83
N ALA A 38 -14.18 18.09 3.77
CA ALA A 38 -15.03 18.82 2.83
C ALA A 38 -15.98 17.85 2.10
N GLU A 39 -17.16 18.36 1.71
CA GLU A 39 -18.14 17.61 0.90
C GLU A 39 -17.47 17.02 -0.35
N ASN A 40 -17.72 15.73 -0.59
CA ASN A 40 -17.13 14.97 -1.68
C ASN A 40 -18.04 13.81 -2.10
N GLY A 41 -17.73 13.15 -3.21
CA GLY A 41 -18.47 11.99 -3.71
C GLY A 41 -17.92 10.63 -3.27
N GLY A 42 -16.83 10.62 -2.48
CA GLY A 42 -16.19 9.42 -1.96
C GLY A 42 -14.71 9.65 -1.70
N VAL A 43 -14.17 8.90 -0.75
CA VAL A 43 -12.77 9.00 -0.32
C VAL A 43 -12.07 7.67 -0.59
N VAL A 44 -10.84 7.72 -1.13
CA VAL A 44 -9.97 6.55 -1.21
C VAL A 44 -8.55 6.91 -0.80
N PHE A 45 -7.98 6.12 0.09
CA PHE A 45 -6.58 6.23 0.49
C PHE A 45 -6.00 4.89 0.89
N PRO A 46 -4.69 4.66 0.58
CA PRO A 46 -4.03 3.44 1.03
C PRO A 46 -3.49 3.61 2.46
N ASN A 47 -3.58 2.54 3.23
CA ASN A 47 -3.02 2.46 4.57
C ASN A 47 -2.41 1.08 4.84
N PRO A 48 -1.08 0.92 4.81
CA PRO A 48 -0.02 1.92 4.54
C PRO A 48 -0.01 2.48 3.11
N ASN A 49 0.40 3.75 2.98
CA ASN A 49 0.50 4.39 1.67
C ASN A 49 1.68 3.85 0.83
N ALA A 50 1.49 3.71 -0.44
CA ALA A 50 2.53 3.43 -1.41
C ALA A 50 2.66 4.60 -2.41
N PRO A 51 3.86 5.17 -2.62
CA PRO A 51 5.18 4.57 -2.40
C PRO A 51 5.84 4.88 -1.05
N THR A 52 5.22 5.69 -0.18
CA THR A 52 5.88 6.30 0.97
C THR A 52 6.07 5.36 2.17
N GLY A 53 5.18 4.37 2.33
CA GLY A 53 5.13 3.48 3.49
C GLY A 53 4.47 4.11 4.71
N ALA A 54 4.07 5.39 4.64
CA ALA A 54 3.40 6.10 5.72
C ALA A 54 2.10 5.38 6.14
N PHE A 55 1.83 5.40 7.43
CA PHE A 55 0.71 4.69 8.05
C PHE A 55 -0.11 5.63 8.93
N LEU A 56 -1.42 5.56 8.80
CA LEU A 56 -2.38 6.26 9.65
C LEU A 56 -2.82 5.35 10.80
N SER A 57 -2.92 5.89 12.00
CA SER A 57 -3.53 5.17 13.11
C SER A 57 -5.03 4.92 12.87
N LEU A 58 -5.60 3.94 13.56
CA LEU A 58 -7.03 3.66 13.42
C LEU A 58 -7.92 4.83 13.86
N GLU A 59 -7.46 5.64 14.84
CA GLU A 59 -8.18 6.84 15.27
C GLU A 59 -8.28 7.86 14.14
N VAL A 60 -7.21 8.05 13.37
CA VAL A 60 -7.20 8.98 12.21
C VAL A 60 -8.07 8.43 11.08
N VAL A 61 -7.99 7.13 10.80
CA VAL A 61 -8.86 6.47 9.81
C VAL A 61 -10.32 6.60 10.21
N GLU A 62 -10.66 6.33 11.47
CA GLU A 62 -12.01 6.45 12.00
C GLU A 62 -12.54 7.89 11.94
N ASP A 63 -11.69 8.86 12.24
CA ASP A 63 -12.05 10.27 12.18
C ASP A 63 -12.40 10.70 10.73
N ILE A 64 -11.64 10.27 9.73
CA ILE A 64 -11.98 10.49 8.31
C ILE A 64 -13.33 9.85 7.97
N ILE A 65 -13.59 8.61 8.43
CA ILE A 65 -14.84 7.91 8.18
C ILE A 65 -16.03 8.68 8.77
N GLN A 66 -15.90 9.18 10.00
CA GLN A 66 -16.94 9.93 10.71
C GLN A 66 -17.35 11.23 10.01
N HIS A 67 -16.40 11.89 9.36
CA HIS A 67 -16.65 13.12 8.59
C HIS A 67 -17.20 12.86 7.18
N ASN A 68 -17.35 11.59 6.76
CA ASN A 68 -17.76 11.20 5.40
C ASN A 68 -18.91 10.19 5.39
N GLN A 69 -19.86 10.27 6.34
CA GLN A 69 -20.89 9.25 6.54
C GLN A 69 -21.87 9.08 5.36
N ASP A 70 -22.04 10.10 4.54
CA ASP A 70 -22.94 10.09 3.38
C ASP A 70 -22.30 9.54 2.09
N VAL A 71 -21.01 9.21 2.13
CA VAL A 71 -20.25 8.71 0.99
C VAL A 71 -19.35 7.52 1.37
N VAL A 72 -18.92 6.75 0.39
CA VAL A 72 -18.05 5.59 0.65
C VAL A 72 -16.63 6.02 0.94
N VAL A 73 -16.04 5.48 2.00
CA VAL A 73 -14.62 5.58 2.33
C VAL A 73 -13.94 4.25 2.05
N ILE A 74 -13.05 4.23 1.06
CA ILE A 74 -12.27 3.05 0.68
C ILE A 74 -10.90 3.14 1.33
N VAL A 75 -10.59 2.20 2.22
CA VAL A 75 -9.28 2.02 2.84
C VAL A 75 -8.56 0.88 2.11
N ASP A 76 -7.56 1.24 1.31
CA ASP A 76 -6.76 0.28 0.55
C ASP A 76 -5.62 -0.25 1.45
N GLU A 77 -5.80 -1.45 1.95
CA GLU A 77 -4.90 -2.12 2.87
C GLU A 77 -3.97 -3.13 2.17
N ALA A 78 -3.52 -2.85 0.97
CA ALA A 78 -2.66 -3.76 0.22
C ALA A 78 -1.37 -4.17 0.97
N TYR A 79 -0.91 -3.38 1.94
CA TYR A 79 0.32 -3.61 2.71
C TYR A 79 0.10 -3.79 4.22
N ILE A 80 -1.14 -3.86 4.68
CA ILE A 80 -1.48 -3.83 6.12
C ILE A 80 -0.81 -4.92 6.95
N ASP A 81 -0.64 -6.10 6.38
CA ASP A 81 -0.09 -7.28 7.07
C ASP A 81 1.37 -7.09 7.54
N PHE A 82 2.08 -6.08 7.03
CA PHE A 82 3.49 -5.83 7.37
C PHE A 82 3.68 -4.97 8.62
N GLY A 83 2.67 -4.83 9.47
CA GLY A 83 2.78 -4.22 10.80
C GLY A 83 1.86 -3.03 11.05
N GLY A 84 0.82 -2.86 10.24
CA GLY A 84 -0.27 -1.92 10.49
C GLY A 84 -1.45 -2.57 11.22
N ASP A 85 -2.29 -1.73 11.80
CA ASP A 85 -3.58 -2.13 12.37
C ASP A 85 -4.68 -1.98 11.32
N THR A 86 -5.40 -3.06 11.04
CA THR A 86 -6.43 -3.08 10.00
C THR A 86 -7.71 -2.39 10.42
N ALA A 87 -8.29 -1.60 9.53
CA ALA A 87 -9.59 -0.96 9.70
C ALA A 87 -10.79 -1.92 9.54
N LYS A 88 -10.57 -3.23 9.36
CA LYS A 88 -11.64 -4.21 9.13
C LYS A 88 -12.74 -4.19 10.19
N GLU A 89 -12.40 -3.95 11.46
CA GLU A 89 -13.39 -3.90 12.52
C GLU A 89 -14.27 -2.63 12.45
N LEU A 90 -13.80 -1.56 11.80
CA LEU A 90 -14.59 -0.35 11.57
C LEU A 90 -15.72 -0.61 10.57
N THR A 91 -15.61 -1.62 9.70
CA THR A 91 -16.72 -2.02 8.80
C THR A 91 -17.93 -2.58 9.51
N ARG A 92 -17.80 -2.98 10.79
CA ARG A 92 -18.93 -3.39 11.64
C ARG A 92 -19.60 -2.21 12.33
N LYS A 93 -18.90 -1.09 12.43
CA LYS A 93 -19.33 0.12 13.13
C LYS A 93 -19.91 1.15 12.16
N TYR A 94 -19.41 1.19 10.93
CA TYR A 94 -19.75 2.18 9.91
C TYR A 94 -20.17 1.49 8.61
N ASP A 95 -21.34 1.84 8.09
CA ASP A 95 -21.88 1.24 6.88
C ASP A 95 -21.23 1.76 5.58
N ASN A 96 -20.55 2.90 5.65
CA ASN A 96 -19.92 3.55 4.51
C ASN A 96 -18.45 3.15 4.28
N VAL A 97 -17.91 2.19 5.03
CA VAL A 97 -16.50 1.78 4.93
C VAL A 97 -16.35 0.55 4.07
N LEU A 98 -15.38 0.61 3.15
CA LEU A 98 -14.92 -0.54 2.38
C LEU A 98 -13.40 -0.71 2.57
N VAL A 99 -13.00 -1.79 3.22
CA VAL A 99 -11.59 -2.18 3.35
C VAL A 99 -11.24 -3.13 2.23
N VAL A 100 -10.16 -2.82 1.48
CA VAL A 100 -9.70 -3.63 0.34
C VAL A 100 -8.34 -4.23 0.65
N GLN A 101 -8.19 -5.53 0.50
CA GLN A 101 -6.95 -6.26 0.74
C GLN A 101 -6.60 -7.17 -0.45
N THR A 102 -5.35 -7.65 -0.49
CA THR A 102 -4.84 -8.44 -1.62
C THR A 102 -3.92 -9.57 -1.17
N TYR A 103 -3.91 -10.66 -1.92
CA TYR A 103 -2.93 -11.73 -1.77
C TYR A 103 -1.61 -11.44 -2.48
N SER A 104 -1.56 -10.36 -3.26
CA SER A 104 -0.40 -10.03 -4.10
C SER A 104 0.86 -9.65 -3.34
N LYS A 105 0.75 -9.28 -2.04
CA LYS A 105 1.85 -8.77 -1.25
C LYS A 105 2.27 -9.76 -0.17
N SER A 106 1.62 -9.75 0.97
CA SER A 106 1.98 -10.56 2.14
C SER A 106 1.87 -12.07 1.90
N ARG A 107 0.90 -12.49 1.08
CA ARG A 107 0.71 -13.90 0.75
C ARG A 107 1.45 -14.34 -0.52
N SER A 108 2.29 -13.47 -1.12
CA SER A 108 3.18 -13.77 -2.26
C SER A 108 2.47 -14.32 -3.51
N LEU A 109 1.17 -14.08 -3.68
CA LEU A 109 0.34 -14.61 -4.77
C LEU A 109 -0.05 -13.56 -5.82
N ALA A 110 0.86 -12.65 -6.16
CA ALA A 110 0.62 -11.59 -7.15
C ALA A 110 0.15 -12.14 -8.51
N GLY A 111 0.67 -13.29 -8.93
CA GLY A 111 0.32 -13.96 -10.19
C GLY A 111 -1.11 -14.51 -10.23
N LEU A 112 -1.72 -14.83 -9.09
CA LEU A 112 -3.07 -15.39 -9.02
C LEU A 112 -4.19 -14.33 -9.10
N ARG A 113 -3.85 -13.06 -9.00
CA ARG A 113 -4.79 -11.94 -9.13
C ARG A 113 -5.96 -11.97 -8.13
N ILE A 114 -5.68 -12.34 -6.88
CA ILE A 114 -6.67 -12.42 -5.81
C ILE A 114 -6.63 -11.16 -4.97
N GLY A 115 -7.80 -10.55 -4.78
CA GLY A 115 -8.07 -9.49 -3.83
C GLY A 115 -9.48 -9.64 -3.28
N TYR A 116 -9.75 -8.99 -2.17
CA TYR A 116 -11.07 -9.04 -1.54
C TYR A 116 -11.39 -7.71 -0.86
N ALA A 117 -12.67 -7.49 -0.64
CA ALA A 117 -13.18 -6.35 0.07
C ALA A 117 -14.02 -6.79 1.28
N ILE A 118 -13.96 -6.02 2.35
CA ILE A 118 -14.74 -6.18 3.58
C ILE A 118 -15.53 -4.90 3.77
N GLY A 119 -16.84 -5.02 3.97
CA GLY A 119 -17.71 -3.87 4.16
C GLY A 119 -19.15 -4.28 4.44
N ASN A 120 -20.03 -3.29 4.55
CA ASN A 120 -21.46 -3.49 4.67
C ASN A 120 -22.01 -4.33 3.50
N LYS A 121 -23.04 -5.14 3.78
CA LYS A 121 -23.67 -6.03 2.79
C LYS A 121 -24.18 -5.29 1.55
N GLU A 122 -24.63 -4.05 1.67
CA GLU A 122 -25.13 -3.25 0.55
C GLU A 122 -23.97 -2.82 -0.38
N LEU A 123 -22.82 -2.42 0.19
CA LEU A 123 -21.60 -2.14 -0.58
C LEU A 123 -21.08 -3.39 -1.28
N ILE A 124 -21.06 -4.53 -0.58
CA ILE A 124 -20.64 -5.80 -1.17
C ILE A 124 -21.62 -6.25 -2.26
N LYS A 125 -22.93 -6.03 -2.05
CA LYS A 125 -23.95 -6.29 -3.09
C LYS A 125 -23.68 -5.44 -4.34
N ALA A 126 -23.47 -4.14 -4.18
CA ALA A 126 -23.19 -3.24 -5.30
C ALA A 126 -21.93 -3.69 -6.08
N MET A 127 -20.86 -4.09 -5.40
CA MET A 127 -19.66 -4.67 -6.04
C MET A 127 -19.99 -5.96 -6.81
N ASN A 128 -20.82 -6.84 -6.26
CA ASN A 128 -21.26 -8.05 -6.94
C ASN A 128 -22.13 -7.75 -8.17
N ASP A 129 -23.04 -6.79 -8.07
CA ASP A 129 -23.87 -6.37 -9.19
C ASP A 129 -23.02 -5.88 -10.38
N VAL A 130 -21.99 -5.06 -10.10
CA VAL A 130 -21.00 -4.63 -11.10
C VAL A 130 -20.19 -5.81 -11.64
N LYS A 131 -19.66 -6.66 -10.74
CA LYS A 131 -18.89 -7.85 -11.12
C LYS A 131 -19.68 -8.77 -12.05
N TYR A 132 -20.92 -9.09 -11.71
CA TYR A 132 -21.75 -9.99 -12.50
C TYR A 132 -22.23 -9.36 -13.81
N SER A 133 -22.32 -8.05 -13.89
CA SER A 133 -22.66 -7.33 -15.14
C SER A 133 -21.46 -7.21 -16.08
N TYR A 134 -20.24 -7.20 -15.56
CA TYR A 134 -19.03 -6.88 -16.30
C TYR A 134 -18.14 -8.11 -16.54
N ASN A 135 -17.83 -8.88 -15.47
CA ASN A 135 -16.99 -10.07 -15.54
C ASN A 135 -17.34 -11.06 -14.41
N SER A 136 -18.34 -11.89 -14.62
CA SER A 136 -18.83 -12.85 -13.62
C SER A 136 -17.83 -13.95 -13.28
N TYR A 137 -16.92 -14.31 -14.20
CA TYR A 137 -15.93 -15.38 -14.03
C TYR A 137 -14.51 -14.83 -13.85
N THR A 138 -14.34 -13.95 -12.86
CA THR A 138 -13.07 -13.23 -12.63
C THR A 138 -11.93 -14.11 -12.16
N MET A 139 -12.22 -15.22 -11.46
CA MET A 139 -11.21 -16.11 -10.89
C MET A 139 -11.21 -17.44 -11.64
N ASN A 140 -10.02 -17.91 -12.03
CA ASN A 140 -9.83 -19.25 -12.53
C ASN A 140 -9.75 -20.27 -11.38
N GLU A 141 -9.97 -21.54 -11.67
CA GLU A 141 -9.97 -22.62 -10.68
C GLU A 141 -8.62 -22.75 -9.92
N PRO A 142 -7.44 -22.69 -10.56
CA PRO A 142 -6.17 -22.67 -9.83
C PRO A 142 -6.08 -21.54 -8.80
N SER A 143 -6.57 -20.33 -9.11
CA SER A 143 -6.59 -19.22 -8.16
C SER A 143 -7.50 -19.51 -6.97
N ILE A 144 -8.65 -20.14 -7.19
CA ILE A 144 -9.58 -20.51 -6.10
C ILE A 144 -8.93 -21.56 -5.19
N VAL A 145 -8.42 -22.64 -5.75
CA VAL A 145 -7.82 -23.74 -4.98
C VAL A 145 -6.59 -23.27 -4.19
N LEU A 146 -5.65 -22.59 -4.85
CA LEU A 146 -4.44 -22.11 -4.20
C LEU A 146 -4.72 -20.98 -3.22
N GLY A 147 -5.67 -20.09 -3.53
CA GLY A 147 -6.09 -19.03 -2.64
C GLY A 147 -6.72 -19.56 -1.35
N THR A 148 -7.49 -20.64 -1.43
CA THR A 148 -8.05 -21.32 -0.26
C THR A 148 -6.95 -21.98 0.57
N ALA A 149 -6.06 -22.75 -0.07
CA ALA A 149 -4.97 -23.42 0.63
C ALA A 149 -4.05 -22.46 1.41
N VAL A 150 -3.78 -21.27 0.84
CA VAL A 150 -2.95 -20.26 1.51
C VAL A 150 -3.63 -19.66 2.75
N LEU A 151 -4.97 -19.64 2.81
CA LEU A 151 -5.68 -19.23 4.03
C LEU A 151 -5.62 -20.26 5.14
N GLU A 152 -5.50 -21.52 4.78
CA GLU A 152 -5.39 -22.63 5.73
C GLU A 152 -3.97 -22.76 6.31
N ASP A 153 -2.96 -22.24 5.60
CA ASP A 153 -1.54 -22.27 6.02
C ASP A 153 -1.16 -20.96 6.76
N GLU A 154 -1.78 -20.73 7.89
CA GLU A 154 -1.54 -19.53 8.70
C GLU A 154 -0.12 -19.52 9.32
N GLU A 155 0.44 -20.68 9.66
CA GLU A 155 1.78 -20.79 10.23
C GLU A 155 2.84 -20.29 9.25
N TYR A 156 2.82 -20.77 8.03
CA TYR A 156 3.73 -20.32 6.97
C TYR A 156 3.56 -18.82 6.66
N PHE A 157 2.31 -18.35 6.63
CA PHE A 157 2.03 -16.93 6.43
C PHE A 157 2.66 -16.07 7.52
N GLN A 158 2.46 -16.42 8.79
CA GLN A 158 3.03 -15.69 9.93
C GLN A 158 4.56 -15.72 9.90
N GLU A 159 5.17 -16.89 9.64
CA GLU A 159 6.61 -17.04 9.53
C GLU A 159 7.20 -16.13 8.44
N THR A 160 6.67 -16.19 7.23
CA THR A 160 7.19 -15.43 6.08
C THR A 160 7.00 -13.93 6.25
N ARG A 161 5.83 -13.51 6.75
CA ARG A 161 5.54 -12.12 7.09
C ARG A 161 6.52 -11.57 8.14
N ASN A 162 6.71 -12.29 9.23
CA ASN A 162 7.60 -11.87 10.32
C ASN A 162 9.06 -11.75 9.84
N LYS A 163 9.54 -12.68 8.99
CA LYS A 163 10.86 -12.57 8.36
C LYS A 163 11.04 -11.27 7.57
N ILE A 164 9.99 -10.81 6.88
CA ILE A 164 10.03 -9.54 6.14
C ILE A 164 10.08 -8.36 7.12
N ILE A 165 9.27 -8.37 8.17
CA ILE A 165 9.25 -7.31 9.19
C ILE A 165 10.62 -7.20 9.87
N ASP A 166 11.17 -8.31 10.38
CA ASP A 166 12.47 -8.35 11.05
C ASP A 166 13.61 -7.90 10.12
N THR A 167 13.54 -8.31 8.84
CA THR A 167 14.53 -7.87 7.84
C THR A 167 14.41 -6.38 7.56
N ARG A 168 13.19 -5.83 7.47
CA ARG A 168 12.96 -4.39 7.29
C ARG A 168 13.55 -3.60 8.44
N GLU A 169 13.28 -3.97 9.69
CA GLU A 169 13.76 -3.27 10.87
C GLU A 169 15.29 -3.26 10.93
N TRP A 170 15.90 -4.40 10.70
CA TRP A 170 17.36 -4.47 10.59
C TRP A 170 17.89 -3.61 9.42
N PHE A 171 17.29 -3.72 8.24
CA PHE A 171 17.73 -3.01 7.04
C PHE A 171 17.66 -1.49 7.23
N GLN A 172 16.63 -1.00 7.91
CA GLN A 172 16.48 0.40 8.27
C GLN A 172 17.65 0.89 9.15
N ILE A 173 18.07 0.08 10.13
CA ILE A 173 19.21 0.42 10.99
C ILE A 173 20.50 0.53 10.16
N GLU A 174 20.75 -0.44 9.29
CA GLU A 174 21.97 -0.44 8.45
C GLU A 174 21.96 0.70 7.43
N MET A 175 20.83 0.98 6.80
CA MET A 175 20.69 2.08 5.83
C MET A 175 20.98 3.45 6.45
N ARG A 176 20.53 3.70 7.70
CA ARG A 176 20.84 4.95 8.42
C ARG A 176 22.35 5.12 8.65
N LYS A 177 23.10 4.04 8.88
CA LYS A 177 24.56 4.10 9.08
C LYS A 177 25.32 4.56 7.85
N ILE A 178 24.75 4.38 6.67
CA ILE A 178 25.34 4.76 5.38
C ILE A 178 24.68 6.00 4.78
N GLY A 179 24.03 6.84 5.58
CA GLY A 179 23.56 8.18 5.19
C GLY A 179 22.15 8.23 4.58
N PHE A 180 21.38 7.14 4.61
CA PHE A 180 19.98 7.19 4.18
C PHE A 180 19.07 7.65 5.29
N SER A 181 18.06 8.43 4.89
CA SER A 181 16.93 8.83 5.73
C SER A 181 15.60 8.40 5.10
N PHE A 182 14.62 8.08 5.92
CA PHE A 182 13.28 7.64 5.54
C PHE A 182 12.35 7.71 6.75
N ALA A 183 11.04 7.88 6.48
CA ALA A 183 10.01 7.71 7.50
C ALA A 183 9.83 6.22 7.85
N ASP A 184 9.25 5.96 9.02
CA ASP A 184 8.90 4.58 9.39
C ASP A 184 7.90 4.00 8.39
N SER A 185 8.22 2.79 7.91
CA SER A 185 7.38 2.08 6.97
C SER A 185 6.65 0.92 7.63
N LYS A 186 5.36 0.79 7.36
CA LYS A 186 4.55 -0.38 7.70
C LYS A 186 4.25 -1.25 6.47
N ALA A 187 5.07 -1.13 5.41
CA ALA A 187 5.00 -1.92 4.19
C ALA A 187 6.19 -2.89 4.05
N ASN A 188 6.24 -3.66 2.98
CA ASN A 188 7.39 -4.51 2.65
C ASN A 188 8.48 -3.78 1.86
N PHE A 189 8.58 -2.48 2.02
CA PHE A 189 9.58 -1.61 1.40
C PHE A 189 9.89 -0.42 2.30
N ILE A 190 10.98 0.27 2.03
CA ILE A 190 11.28 1.59 2.57
C ILE A 190 11.26 2.62 1.44
N PHE A 191 10.96 3.87 1.76
CA PHE A 191 11.01 5.00 0.85
C PHE A 191 12.09 5.96 1.33
N ALA A 192 13.28 5.84 0.73
CA ALA A 192 14.51 6.38 1.26
C ALA A 192 15.14 7.45 0.36
N THR A 193 15.73 8.45 0.96
CA THR A 193 16.60 9.46 0.33
C THR A 193 17.98 9.40 0.98
N HIS A 194 19.02 9.84 0.27
CA HIS A 194 20.39 9.92 0.80
C HIS A 194 20.81 11.38 0.99
N GLU A 195 21.56 11.66 2.04
CA GLU A 195 21.93 13.03 2.46
C GLU A 195 22.80 13.78 1.44
N SER A 196 23.65 13.07 0.69
CA SER A 196 24.65 13.68 -0.22
C SER A 196 24.62 13.14 -1.65
N VAL A 197 23.96 11.99 -1.92
CA VAL A 197 23.93 11.38 -3.25
C VAL A 197 22.50 11.44 -3.81
N PRO A 198 22.28 12.05 -4.98
CA PRO A 198 20.97 12.10 -5.61
C PRO A 198 20.40 10.69 -5.88
N ALA A 199 19.10 10.50 -5.62
CA ALA A 199 18.43 9.21 -5.80
C ALA A 199 18.54 8.66 -7.23
N LYS A 200 18.58 9.54 -8.24
CA LYS A 200 18.78 9.14 -9.64
C LYS A 200 20.16 8.50 -9.87
N GLU A 201 21.20 9.04 -9.25
CA GLU A 201 22.56 8.48 -9.38
C GLU A 201 22.63 7.11 -8.70
N ILE A 202 22.06 6.97 -7.50
CA ILE A 202 21.98 5.68 -6.80
C ILE A 202 21.19 4.67 -7.62
N PHE A 203 20.06 5.08 -8.21
CA PHE A 203 19.24 4.23 -9.07
C PHE A 203 20.04 3.70 -10.28
N GLU A 204 20.77 4.57 -10.98
CA GLU A 204 21.55 4.18 -12.16
C GLU A 204 22.75 3.29 -11.77
N ALA A 205 23.40 3.56 -10.64
CA ALA A 205 24.48 2.71 -10.13
C ALA A 205 23.96 1.32 -9.74
N ALA A 206 22.84 1.26 -9.00
CA ALA A 206 22.17 0.02 -8.64
C ALA A 206 21.79 -0.80 -9.89
N LYS A 207 21.19 -0.15 -10.89
CA LYS A 207 20.81 -0.79 -12.14
C LYS A 207 22.00 -1.37 -12.91
N LYS A 208 23.14 -0.67 -12.95
CA LYS A 208 24.40 -1.20 -13.54
C LYS A 208 24.88 -2.44 -12.79
N ALA A 209 24.74 -2.47 -11.47
CA ALA A 209 25.04 -3.64 -10.64
C ALA A 209 23.95 -4.72 -10.69
N LYS A 210 22.91 -4.57 -11.54
CA LYS A 210 21.74 -5.46 -11.68
C LYS A 210 20.89 -5.56 -10.41
N ILE A 211 20.88 -4.51 -9.60
CA ILE A 211 20.01 -4.35 -8.46
C ILE A 211 18.90 -3.38 -8.86
N TYR A 212 17.66 -3.84 -8.78
CA TYR A 212 16.51 -3.09 -9.26
C TYR A 212 15.71 -2.54 -8.07
N VAL A 213 15.75 -1.22 -7.92
CA VAL A 213 14.92 -0.44 -7.00
C VAL A 213 13.94 0.41 -7.81
N ARG A 214 12.96 1.01 -7.16
CA ARG A 214 12.02 1.89 -7.86
C ARG A 214 12.40 3.35 -7.66
N TYR A 215 12.62 4.05 -8.75
CA TYR A 215 12.80 5.51 -8.84
C TYR A 215 11.53 6.16 -9.39
N PHE A 216 11.24 7.39 -8.96
CA PHE A 216 10.07 8.17 -9.39
C PHE A 216 10.56 9.53 -9.92
N ASP A 217 10.42 9.76 -11.23
CA ASP A 217 10.75 11.05 -11.84
C ASP A 217 9.55 12.01 -11.75
N GLN A 218 9.20 12.38 -10.51
CA GLN A 218 8.07 13.24 -10.20
C GLN A 218 8.46 14.26 -9.13
N PRO A 219 7.90 15.49 -9.17
CA PRO A 219 8.14 16.50 -8.13
C PRO A 219 7.91 15.94 -6.73
N ARG A 220 8.67 16.45 -5.75
CA ARG A 220 8.66 16.06 -4.34
C ARG A 220 9.21 14.67 -4.03
N ILE A 221 9.20 13.71 -4.98
CA ILE A 221 9.68 12.33 -4.75
C ILE A 221 10.83 11.92 -5.67
N ASN A 222 11.33 12.81 -6.51
CA ASN A 222 12.44 12.53 -7.44
C ASN A 222 13.82 12.41 -6.74
N ASN A 223 13.89 12.67 -5.43
CA ASN A 223 15.09 12.36 -4.64
C ASN A 223 14.86 11.20 -3.65
N TYR A 224 13.92 10.31 -3.98
CA TYR A 224 13.62 9.13 -3.17
C TYR A 224 13.65 7.85 -4.01
N LEU A 225 13.98 6.76 -3.35
CA LEU A 225 13.94 5.40 -3.88
C LEU A 225 13.01 4.55 -3.05
N ARG A 226 12.13 3.77 -3.69
CA ARG A 226 11.42 2.70 -3.00
C ARG A 226 12.22 1.41 -3.13
N ILE A 227 12.70 0.92 -2.00
CA ILE A 227 13.53 -0.27 -1.89
C ILE A 227 12.71 -1.37 -1.25
N THR A 228 12.43 -2.43 -2.00
CA THR A 228 11.65 -3.57 -1.50
C THR A 228 12.53 -4.43 -0.58
N ILE A 229 11.96 -4.86 0.53
CA ILE A 229 12.62 -5.77 1.47
C ILE A 229 12.59 -7.19 0.90
N GLY A 230 13.77 -7.75 0.66
CA GLY A 230 13.98 -9.12 0.24
C GLY A 230 14.32 -10.04 1.41
N THR A 231 14.98 -11.16 1.11
CA THR A 231 15.64 -11.96 2.14
C THR A 231 16.79 -11.16 2.78
N ARG A 232 17.27 -11.57 3.94
CA ARG A 232 18.41 -10.92 4.61
C ARG A 232 19.61 -10.79 3.68
N ALA A 233 19.92 -11.83 2.91
CA ALA A 233 21.02 -11.83 1.93
C ALA A 233 20.79 -10.84 0.79
N VAL A 234 19.59 -10.77 0.22
CA VAL A 234 19.23 -9.80 -0.83
C VAL A 234 19.30 -8.37 -0.29
N SER A 235 18.73 -8.12 0.88
CA SER A 235 18.77 -6.79 1.50
C SER A 235 20.21 -6.36 1.86
N TYR A 236 21.07 -7.30 2.26
CA TYR A 236 22.50 -7.03 2.48
C TYR A 236 23.20 -6.60 1.17
N THR A 237 22.86 -7.20 0.03
CA THR A 237 23.41 -6.80 -1.26
C THR A 237 23.09 -5.33 -1.59
N HIS A 238 21.91 -4.83 -1.18
CA HIS A 238 21.56 -3.42 -1.36
C HIS A 238 22.42 -2.46 -0.53
N LEU A 239 22.96 -2.91 0.61
CA LEU A 239 23.83 -2.10 1.48
C LEU A 239 25.28 -2.01 0.98
N THR A 240 25.73 -2.98 0.18
CA THR A 240 27.12 -3.12 -0.26
C THR A 240 27.34 -2.62 -1.68
N LEU A 241 26.44 -1.79 -2.20
CA LEU A 241 26.63 -1.13 -3.50
C LEU A 241 27.82 -0.17 -3.44
N PRO A 242 28.69 -0.19 -4.47
CA PRO A 242 29.82 0.74 -4.57
C PRO A 242 29.37 2.18 -4.78
#